data_42afb99bd5aff269164831a6499c0a08
#
_entry.id   42afb99bd5aff269164831a6499c0a08
#
_cell.length_a   1.000
_cell.length_b   1.000
_cell.length_c   1.000
_cell.angle_alpha   90.00
_cell.angle_beta   90.00
_cell.angle_gamma   90.00
#
_symmetry.space_group_name_H-M   'P 1'
#
loop_
_entity.id
_entity.type
_entity.pdbx_description
1 polymer ?
#
loop_
_entity_poly.entity_id
_entity_poly.type
_entity_poly.pdbx_seq_one_letter_code
_entity_poly.pdbx_strand_id
1 'polypeptide(L)'
;MKNSAKILLLLFLWLAALCAGADEVNKVGSLEEAVILTDDPQVKMNLYIQLVAELKNNNPEKALDYARLADEIAEKENNREIKLMAMTRMAEIYWAMTDHKTSMELAMKAKDLAQQLDNKTELAEAHRVIGRIYTDLGDYKQSSEHFFESLRISEKTGDKSNIAKALNSIGYLYFEQQNYDKALQYYAQSLDIGREINDPIGISRGLNNVAAIYAERKQADTAEKYILEAVKINIRIGQRLWEGINYLNLGEINQDQKNYEVALSYHNQCAAIFGELNNMVMLSASYINLSDYYDETGDTEQSLRFAEKAFAIGQANALKKTVKNAAEKLHAIYLKRDDLKNAYKYGMIQYQMKDSLGLEESMTKLSKLELQYNFEKQGQEEKLLQQRKDFITIIIIITLSLAVIVVLLLMSRQKMKARNDRLAKQKLQDEVDFKNKELTLNVMNLIRKNEILSDISNRLMLIENEAVKDETKDAIIRIAHDLQKNTEDEIWEEFELRFKQVHGEFYERLMQKFPDLSPNDLKLCAFLRLNITSKEICKMTGQRLSSLEIARHRLRKKLGISNTQTNLVTFLAQI
;
A
#
# COMPACT_ATOMS: atom_id res chain seq x y z
N MET A 1 28.81 -11.53 34.94
CA MET A 1 28.64 -10.69 36.15
C MET A 1 29.07 -9.22 35.97
N LYS A 2 30.18 -8.87 35.26
CA LYS A 2 30.58 -7.46 35.04
C LYS A 2 29.59 -6.65 34.18
N ASN A 3 28.91 -7.27 33.20
CA ASN A 3 27.95 -6.58 32.34
C ASN A 3 26.59 -6.33 33.02
N SER A 4 26.15 -7.21 33.92
CA SER A 4 24.91 -7.03 34.67
C SER A 4 24.96 -5.87 35.66
N ALA A 5 26.14 -5.64 36.28
CA ALA A 5 26.35 -4.51 37.19
C ALA A 5 26.38 -3.17 36.44
N LYS A 6 26.94 -3.13 35.21
CA LYS A 6 26.93 -1.93 34.36
C LYS A 6 25.51 -1.59 33.85
N ILE A 7 24.73 -2.59 33.46
CA ILE A 7 23.34 -2.41 33.06
C ILE A 7 22.47 -1.93 34.24
N LEU A 8 22.69 -2.47 35.45
CA LEU A 8 21.99 -2.02 36.64
C LEU A 8 22.38 -0.57 37.02
N LEU A 9 23.65 -0.19 36.85
CA LEU A 9 24.13 1.16 37.11
C LEU A 9 23.54 2.15 36.10
N LEU A 10 23.45 1.79 34.80
CA LEU A 10 22.82 2.58 33.78
C LEU A 10 21.31 2.71 34.00
N LEU A 11 20.61 1.65 34.42
CA LEU A 11 19.21 1.69 34.85
C LEU A 11 19.01 2.53 36.11
N PHE A 12 19.94 2.51 37.06
CA PHE A 12 19.87 3.32 38.27
C PHE A 12 20.12 4.81 37.99
N LEU A 13 21.06 5.13 37.11
CA LEU A 13 21.29 6.50 36.62
C LEU A 13 20.10 7.01 35.81
N TRP A 14 19.47 6.15 35.02
CA TRP A 14 18.24 6.47 34.25
C TRP A 14 17.03 6.69 35.19
N LEU A 15 16.86 5.87 36.23
CA LEU A 15 15.84 6.03 37.28
C LEU A 15 16.13 7.25 38.17
N ALA A 16 17.38 7.55 38.49
CA ALA A 16 17.75 8.73 39.24
C ALA A 16 17.49 10.04 38.47
N ALA A 17 17.71 10.03 37.15
CA ALA A 17 17.34 11.14 36.26
C ALA A 17 15.80 11.35 36.13
N LEU A 18 15.02 10.27 36.30
CA LEU A 18 13.56 10.31 36.32
C LEU A 18 12.98 10.78 37.66
N CYS A 19 13.66 10.59 38.77
CA CYS A 19 13.17 10.90 40.12
C CYS A 19 13.63 12.25 40.67
N ALA A 20 14.67 12.88 40.09
CA ALA A 20 15.09 14.20 40.45
C ALA A 20 14.50 15.21 39.46
N GLY A 21 13.75 16.19 39.93
CA GLY A 21 13.49 17.45 39.23
C GLY A 21 14.80 18.23 39.11
N ALA A 22 15.80 17.61 38.49
CA ALA A 22 17.13 18.17 38.32
C ALA A 22 17.11 19.17 37.18
N ASP A 23 17.73 20.31 37.40
CA ASP A 23 17.94 21.36 36.41
C ASP A 23 18.39 20.76 35.05
N GLU A 24 17.89 21.32 33.96
CA GLU A 24 18.18 20.85 32.59
C GLU A 24 19.69 20.79 32.30
N VAL A 25 20.48 21.64 32.91
CA VAL A 25 21.95 21.63 32.90
C VAL A 25 22.51 20.33 33.45
N ASN A 26 21.88 19.72 34.45
CA ASN A 26 22.29 18.46 35.05
C ASN A 26 21.92 17.26 34.14
N LYS A 27 20.84 17.35 33.39
CA LYS A 27 20.37 16.30 32.47
C LYS A 27 21.28 16.15 31.23
N VAL A 28 21.68 17.26 30.60
CA VAL A 28 22.64 17.24 29.50
C VAL A 28 23.98 16.69 29.93
N GLY A 29 24.52 17.17 31.08
CA GLY A 29 25.78 16.68 31.64
C GLY A 29 25.74 15.17 31.95
N SER A 30 24.65 14.67 32.54
CA SER A 30 24.48 13.25 32.82
C SER A 30 24.39 12.38 31.55
N LEU A 31 23.77 12.89 30.49
CA LEU A 31 23.72 12.20 29.20
C LEU A 31 25.10 12.17 28.51
N GLU A 32 25.85 13.27 28.56
CA GLU A 32 27.23 13.34 28.06
C GLU A 32 28.17 12.40 28.81
N GLU A 33 28.06 12.33 30.12
CA GLU A 33 28.79 11.37 30.93
C GLU A 33 28.42 9.93 30.57
N ALA A 34 27.15 9.64 30.38
CA ALA A 34 26.68 8.31 29.94
C ALA A 34 27.25 7.91 28.58
N VAL A 35 27.37 8.86 27.63
CA VAL A 35 28.03 8.62 26.34
C VAL A 35 29.49 8.23 26.50
N ILE A 36 30.21 8.87 27.42
CA ILE A 36 31.64 8.56 27.70
C ILE A 36 31.78 7.18 28.32
N LEU A 37 30.85 6.78 29.18
CA LEU A 37 30.90 5.54 29.94
C LEU A 37 30.49 4.28 29.17
N THR A 38 29.87 4.43 28.01
CA THR A 38 29.41 3.29 27.18
C THR A 38 30.28 3.11 25.95
N ASP A 39 30.59 1.85 25.61
CA ASP A 39 31.24 1.46 24.36
C ASP A 39 30.23 0.85 23.38
N ASP A 40 28.98 0.62 23.80
CA ASP A 40 27.95 0.02 23.00
C ASP A 40 27.42 1.03 21.95
N PRO A 41 27.61 0.78 20.63
CA PRO A 41 27.19 1.71 19.59
C PRO A 41 25.68 1.99 19.63
N GLN A 42 24.84 0.98 19.93
CA GLN A 42 23.40 1.15 19.99
C GLN A 42 22.97 2.08 21.12
N VAL A 43 23.61 1.95 22.28
CA VAL A 43 23.37 2.82 23.44
C VAL A 43 23.85 4.24 23.12
N LYS A 44 25.05 4.38 22.52
CA LYS A 44 25.58 5.70 22.12
C LYS A 44 24.66 6.45 21.18
N MET A 45 24.17 5.79 20.13
CA MET A 45 23.23 6.40 19.16
C MET A 45 21.97 6.94 19.86
N ASN A 46 21.38 6.14 20.74
CA ASN A 46 20.19 6.55 21.49
C ASN A 46 20.46 7.72 22.43
N LEU A 47 21.61 7.76 23.09
CA LEU A 47 22.03 8.87 23.94
C LEU A 47 22.26 10.14 23.13
N TYR A 48 22.88 10.04 21.97
CA TYR A 48 23.02 11.19 21.06
C TYR A 48 21.69 11.75 20.60
N ILE A 49 20.71 10.91 20.22
CA ILE A 49 19.36 11.37 19.87
C ILE A 49 18.66 12.07 21.04
N GLN A 50 18.87 11.58 22.28
CA GLN A 50 18.36 12.26 23.46
C GLN A 50 19.03 13.62 23.69
N LEU A 51 20.38 13.70 23.55
CA LEU A 51 21.12 14.97 23.62
C LEU A 51 20.63 15.98 22.58
N VAL A 52 20.35 15.52 21.35
CA VAL A 52 19.76 16.37 20.32
C VAL A 52 18.41 16.93 20.77
N ALA A 53 17.55 16.11 21.37
CA ALA A 53 16.23 16.56 21.82
C ALA A 53 16.33 17.64 22.91
N GLU A 54 17.28 17.52 23.82
CA GLU A 54 17.49 18.48 24.92
C GLU A 54 18.17 19.77 24.44
N LEU A 55 19.09 19.69 23.48
CA LEU A 55 19.94 20.82 23.07
C LEU A 55 19.41 21.61 21.89
N LYS A 56 18.55 21.05 21.04
CA LYS A 56 18.15 21.67 19.77
C LYS A 56 17.56 23.09 19.89
N ASN A 57 16.94 23.42 21.03
CA ASN A 57 16.37 24.73 21.27
C ASN A 57 17.37 25.70 21.94
N ASN A 58 18.27 25.20 22.80
CA ASN A 58 19.18 26.02 23.59
C ASN A 58 20.58 26.14 22.97
N ASN A 59 21.04 25.10 22.28
CA ASN A 59 22.33 25.06 21.59
C ASN A 59 22.24 24.21 20.31
N PRO A 60 21.67 24.76 19.22
CA PRO A 60 21.43 24.02 17.98
C PRO A 60 22.71 23.53 17.31
N GLU A 61 23.84 24.24 17.45
CA GLU A 61 25.12 23.82 16.88
C GLU A 61 25.61 22.52 17.53
N LYS A 62 25.62 22.47 18.87
CA LYS A 62 26.00 21.26 19.61
C LYS A 62 25.02 20.11 19.38
N ALA A 63 23.72 20.42 19.27
CA ALA A 63 22.72 19.42 18.89
C ALA A 63 22.98 18.84 17.50
N LEU A 64 23.40 19.66 16.55
CA LEU A 64 23.74 19.22 15.19
C LEU A 64 24.96 18.27 15.21
N ASP A 65 25.97 18.58 16.03
CA ASP A 65 27.15 17.71 16.15
C ASP A 65 26.77 16.34 16.70
N TYR A 66 25.91 16.26 17.72
CA TYR A 66 25.40 14.99 18.23
C TYR A 66 24.53 14.24 17.22
N ALA A 67 23.73 14.96 16.44
CA ALA A 67 22.94 14.33 15.37
C ALA A 67 23.81 13.71 14.28
N ARG A 68 24.90 14.38 13.90
CA ARG A 68 25.90 13.86 12.97
C ARG A 68 26.61 12.61 13.52
N LEU A 69 27.01 12.63 14.81
CA LEU A 69 27.63 11.48 15.45
C LEU A 69 26.66 10.27 15.50
N ALA A 70 25.38 10.50 15.76
CA ALA A 70 24.37 9.45 15.69
C ALA A 70 24.23 8.88 14.28
N ASP A 71 24.21 9.73 13.25
CA ASP A 71 24.12 9.34 11.83
C ASP A 71 25.33 8.52 11.38
N GLU A 72 26.55 8.97 11.74
CA GLU A 72 27.80 8.26 11.42
C GLU A 72 27.86 6.85 12.01
N ILE A 73 27.45 6.69 13.29
CA ILE A 73 27.41 5.38 13.91
C ILE A 73 26.30 4.52 13.30
N ALA A 74 25.12 5.11 13.04
CA ALA A 74 24.01 4.43 12.42
C ALA A 74 24.36 3.88 11.02
N GLU A 75 25.16 4.63 10.24
CA GLU A 75 25.69 4.18 8.94
C GLU A 75 26.63 2.98 9.09
N LYS A 76 27.56 3.03 10.03
CA LYS A 76 28.52 1.93 10.31
C LYS A 76 27.83 0.66 10.78
N GLU A 77 26.84 0.80 11.64
CA GLU A 77 26.06 -0.31 12.22
C GLU A 77 24.89 -0.74 11.34
N ASN A 78 24.71 -0.10 10.16
CA ASN A 78 23.58 -0.31 9.24
C ASN A 78 22.20 -0.19 9.94
N ASN A 79 22.10 0.72 10.92
CA ASN A 79 20.87 0.98 11.66
C ASN A 79 20.04 2.07 10.98
N ARG A 80 19.19 1.65 10.05
CA ARG A 80 18.37 2.57 9.23
C ARG A 80 17.34 3.38 10.04
N GLU A 81 16.86 2.87 11.18
CA GLU A 81 15.91 3.55 12.06
C GLU A 81 16.56 4.77 12.74
N ILE A 82 17.73 4.58 13.35
CA ILE A 82 18.47 5.70 13.99
C ILE A 82 18.95 6.70 12.94
N LYS A 83 19.39 6.21 11.78
CA LYS A 83 19.74 7.09 10.65
C LYS A 83 18.57 7.98 10.25
N LEU A 84 17.36 7.42 10.13
CA LEU A 84 16.14 8.16 9.85
C LEU A 84 15.89 9.25 10.91
N MET A 85 15.95 8.87 12.19
CA MET A 85 15.75 9.82 13.29
C MET A 85 16.78 10.96 13.26
N ALA A 86 18.07 10.64 13.08
CA ALA A 86 19.14 11.63 12.99
C ALA A 86 18.91 12.61 11.84
N MET A 87 18.56 12.11 10.65
CA MET A 87 18.25 12.94 9.49
C MET A 87 17.06 13.86 9.73
N THR A 88 15.97 13.37 10.33
CA THR A 88 14.80 14.18 10.66
C THR A 88 15.15 15.29 11.66
N ARG A 89 15.96 14.98 12.69
CA ARG A 89 16.40 15.96 13.69
C ARG A 89 17.35 16.99 13.07
N MET A 90 18.31 16.56 12.24
CA MET A 90 19.18 17.51 11.51
C MET A 90 18.35 18.45 10.63
N ALA A 91 17.35 17.92 9.89
CA ALA A 91 16.46 18.76 9.09
C ALA A 91 15.73 19.82 9.92
N GLU A 92 15.22 19.45 11.11
CA GLU A 92 14.55 20.38 12.02
C GLU A 92 15.52 21.47 12.53
N ILE A 93 16.77 21.08 12.87
CA ILE A 93 17.81 22.03 13.35
C ILE A 93 18.22 22.99 12.22
N TYR A 94 18.47 22.49 11.01
CA TYR A 94 18.82 23.34 9.86
C TYR A 94 17.69 24.31 9.49
N TRP A 95 16.42 23.88 9.61
CA TRP A 95 15.28 24.79 9.48
C TRP A 95 15.33 25.91 10.51
N ALA A 96 15.58 25.60 11.79
CA ALA A 96 15.68 26.59 12.86
C ALA A 96 16.87 27.55 12.66
N MET A 97 17.95 27.07 12.01
CA MET A 97 19.12 27.87 11.62
C MET A 97 18.91 28.62 10.28
N THR A 98 17.71 28.59 9.72
CA THR A 98 17.34 29.20 8.42
C THR A 98 18.10 28.68 7.18
N ASP A 99 18.81 27.56 7.29
CA ASP A 99 19.37 26.84 6.13
C ASP A 99 18.28 25.94 5.50
N HIS A 100 17.35 26.60 4.80
CA HIS A 100 16.20 25.92 4.18
C HIS A 100 16.62 24.90 3.12
N LYS A 101 17.74 25.11 2.45
CA LYS A 101 18.25 24.21 1.41
C LYS A 101 18.66 22.86 2.02
N THR A 102 19.57 22.87 2.96
CA THR A 102 20.05 21.66 3.63
C THR A 102 18.92 20.96 4.39
N SER A 103 18.06 21.75 5.05
CA SER A 103 16.87 21.24 5.74
C SER A 103 15.94 20.47 4.80
N MET A 104 15.62 21.03 3.63
CA MET A 104 14.74 20.39 2.65
C MET A 104 15.36 19.11 2.10
N GLU A 105 16.64 19.12 1.73
CA GLU A 105 17.33 17.94 1.22
C GLU A 105 17.29 16.78 2.23
N LEU A 106 17.52 17.08 3.51
CA LEU A 106 17.46 16.07 4.59
C LEU A 106 16.03 15.60 4.85
N ALA A 107 15.07 16.53 4.90
CA ALA A 107 13.66 16.20 5.16
C ALA A 107 13.06 15.31 4.04
N MET A 108 13.42 15.56 2.78
CA MET A 108 12.98 14.72 1.66
C MET A 108 13.60 13.32 1.74
N LYS A 109 14.91 13.23 2.00
CA LYS A 109 15.57 11.92 2.22
C LYS A 109 14.97 11.17 3.42
N ALA A 110 14.67 11.87 4.51
CA ALA A 110 14.03 11.30 5.68
C ALA A 110 12.61 10.79 5.34
N LYS A 111 11.82 11.56 4.59
CA LYS A 111 10.50 11.16 4.11
C LYS A 111 10.58 9.84 3.32
N ASP A 112 11.48 9.76 2.34
CA ASP A 112 11.63 8.57 1.50
C ASP A 112 12.09 7.35 2.31
N LEU A 113 13.04 7.54 3.24
CA LEU A 113 13.50 6.47 4.12
C LEU A 113 12.40 6.00 5.10
N ALA A 114 11.61 6.93 5.65
CA ALA A 114 10.47 6.63 6.51
C ALA A 114 9.39 5.82 5.78
N GLN A 115 9.14 6.11 4.50
CA GLN A 115 8.23 5.32 3.66
C GLN A 115 8.76 3.90 3.43
N GLN A 116 10.06 3.74 3.15
CA GLN A 116 10.70 2.42 2.96
C GLN A 116 10.65 1.55 4.23
N LEU A 117 10.79 2.18 5.41
CA LEU A 117 10.77 1.50 6.70
C LEU A 117 9.36 1.36 7.29
N ASP A 118 8.34 1.91 6.64
CA ASP A 118 6.97 2.03 7.15
C ASP A 118 6.87 2.76 8.51
N ASN A 119 7.86 3.64 8.80
CA ASN A 119 7.89 4.41 10.04
C ASN A 119 6.99 5.65 9.93
N LYS A 120 5.73 5.50 10.38
CA LYS A 120 4.70 6.55 10.28
C LYS A 120 5.01 7.78 11.14
N THR A 121 5.63 7.59 12.29
CA THR A 121 6.00 8.69 13.22
C THR A 121 7.00 9.64 12.57
N GLU A 122 8.12 9.12 12.07
CA GLU A 122 9.14 9.94 11.40
C GLU A 122 8.65 10.44 10.03
N LEU A 123 7.75 9.71 9.33
CA LEU A 123 7.12 10.20 8.11
C LEU A 123 6.27 11.46 8.38
N ALA A 124 5.48 11.48 9.46
CA ALA A 124 4.71 12.64 9.86
C ALA A 124 5.60 13.84 10.21
N GLU A 125 6.72 13.59 10.93
CA GLU A 125 7.69 14.63 11.28
C GLU A 125 8.40 15.20 10.04
N ALA A 126 8.81 14.35 9.10
CA ALA A 126 9.42 14.79 7.84
C ALA A 126 8.45 15.69 7.04
N HIS A 127 7.19 15.30 6.91
CA HIS A 127 6.16 16.16 6.31
C HIS A 127 6.01 17.50 7.04
N ARG A 128 6.03 17.48 8.38
CA ARG A 128 5.95 18.71 9.18
C ARG A 128 7.11 19.67 8.92
N VAL A 129 8.35 19.16 8.83
CA VAL A 129 9.52 20.00 8.53
C VAL A 129 9.43 20.58 7.11
N ILE A 130 9.06 19.76 6.12
CA ILE A 130 8.87 20.21 4.73
C ILE A 130 7.80 21.33 4.68
N GLY A 131 6.66 21.13 5.37
CA GLY A 131 5.60 22.12 5.44
C GLY A 131 6.08 23.46 6.02
N ARG A 132 6.90 23.44 7.08
CA ARG A 132 7.50 24.66 7.65
C ARG A 132 8.38 25.40 6.66
N ILE A 133 9.24 24.67 5.94
CA ILE A 133 10.12 25.28 4.93
C ILE A 133 9.28 25.97 3.86
N TYR A 134 8.21 25.32 3.37
CA TYR A 134 7.32 25.94 2.40
C TYR A 134 6.58 27.17 2.96
N THR A 135 6.22 27.19 4.26
CA THR A 135 5.67 28.40 4.90
C THR A 135 6.67 29.55 4.84
N ASP A 136 7.93 29.31 5.21
CA ASP A 136 8.97 30.34 5.21
C ASP A 136 9.33 30.83 3.80
N LEU A 137 9.12 29.98 2.79
CA LEU A 137 9.28 30.32 1.37
C LEU A 137 8.06 31.07 0.81
N GLY A 138 6.93 31.12 1.55
CA GLY A 138 5.68 31.74 1.12
C GLY A 138 4.80 30.84 0.22
N ASP A 139 5.18 29.59 0.00
CA ASP A 139 4.32 28.62 -0.69
C ASP A 139 3.33 27.97 0.28
N TYR A 140 2.31 28.74 0.62
CA TYR A 140 1.28 28.32 1.58
C TYR A 140 0.45 27.12 1.09
N LYS A 141 0.40 26.88 -0.22
CA LYS A 141 -0.30 25.72 -0.79
C LYS A 141 0.46 24.42 -0.48
N GLN A 142 1.73 24.35 -0.83
CA GLN A 142 2.56 23.18 -0.54
C GLN A 142 2.71 22.97 0.98
N SER A 143 2.87 24.05 1.74
CA SER A 143 2.87 24.02 3.20
C SER A 143 1.63 23.32 3.75
N SER A 144 0.45 23.75 3.29
CA SER A 144 -0.84 23.17 3.70
C SER A 144 -0.92 21.67 3.37
N GLU A 145 -0.59 21.27 2.14
CA GLU A 145 -0.60 19.87 1.72
C GLU A 145 0.25 19.00 2.67
N HIS A 146 1.45 19.45 3.01
CA HIS A 146 2.36 18.73 3.89
C HIS A 146 1.90 18.70 5.35
N PHE A 147 1.42 19.80 5.90
CA PHE A 147 0.94 19.83 7.29
C PHE A 147 -0.30 18.97 7.50
N PHE A 148 -1.25 18.99 6.55
CA PHE A 148 -2.44 18.14 6.64
C PHE A 148 -2.10 16.66 6.42
N GLU A 149 -1.09 16.34 5.60
CA GLU A 149 -0.62 14.96 5.48
C GLU A 149 0.07 14.48 6.78
N SER A 150 0.88 15.33 7.43
CA SER A 150 1.43 15.05 8.76
C SER A 150 0.32 14.78 9.78
N LEU A 151 -0.70 15.62 9.82
CA LEU A 151 -1.86 15.44 10.70
C LEU A 151 -2.58 14.13 10.42
N ARG A 152 -2.90 13.85 9.15
CA ARG A 152 -3.60 12.64 8.73
C ARG A 152 -2.85 11.35 9.12
N ILE A 153 -1.52 11.34 8.97
CA ILE A 153 -0.69 10.20 9.38
C ILE A 153 -0.74 10.04 10.89
N SER A 154 -0.58 11.15 11.64
CA SER A 154 -0.58 11.14 13.11
C SER A 154 -1.92 10.71 13.71
N GLU A 155 -3.04 11.12 13.11
CA GLU A 155 -4.38 10.69 13.51
C GLU A 155 -4.57 9.18 13.27
N LYS A 156 -4.11 8.65 12.14
CA LYS A 156 -4.20 7.20 11.84
C LYS A 156 -3.38 6.34 12.80
N THR A 157 -2.26 6.86 13.30
CA THR A 157 -1.42 6.15 14.28
C THR A 157 -1.89 6.36 15.72
N GLY A 158 -2.75 7.35 15.97
CA GLY A 158 -3.16 7.75 17.32
C GLY A 158 -2.06 8.45 18.12
N ASP A 159 -1.00 8.94 17.46
CA ASP A 159 0.12 9.64 18.10
C ASP A 159 -0.27 11.07 18.47
N LYS A 160 -0.78 11.24 19.69
CA LYS A 160 -1.23 12.52 20.22
C LYS A 160 -0.14 13.61 20.21
N SER A 161 1.11 13.25 20.46
CA SER A 161 2.24 14.20 20.42
C SER A 161 2.41 14.78 19.02
N ASN A 162 2.42 13.92 18.00
CA ASN A 162 2.55 14.37 16.61
C ASN A 162 1.28 15.05 16.09
N ILE A 163 0.09 14.67 16.57
CA ILE A 163 -1.16 15.40 16.29
C ILE A 163 -1.04 16.85 16.81
N ALA A 164 -0.61 17.03 18.06
CA ALA A 164 -0.43 18.37 18.64
C ALA A 164 0.58 19.22 17.86
N LYS A 165 1.72 18.64 17.49
CA LYS A 165 2.74 19.33 16.68
C LYS A 165 2.25 19.71 15.29
N ALA A 166 1.48 18.82 14.62
CA ALA A 166 0.91 19.08 13.32
C ALA A 166 -0.14 20.22 13.40
N LEU A 167 -1.05 20.18 14.38
CA LEU A 167 -2.02 21.25 14.62
C LEU A 167 -1.34 22.59 14.91
N ASN A 168 -0.27 22.59 15.72
CA ASN A 168 0.53 23.79 15.98
C ASN A 168 1.16 24.34 14.68
N SER A 169 1.61 23.45 13.77
CA SER A 169 2.20 23.89 12.50
C SER A 169 1.15 24.44 11.53
N ILE A 170 -0.07 23.88 11.54
CA ILE A 170 -1.21 24.43 10.78
C ILE A 170 -1.61 25.79 11.36
N GLY A 171 -1.62 25.93 12.68
CA GLY A 171 -1.83 27.22 13.34
C GLY A 171 -0.81 28.29 12.91
N TYR A 172 0.47 27.90 12.83
CA TYR A 172 1.55 28.74 12.32
C TYR A 172 1.32 29.17 10.86
N LEU A 173 0.93 28.26 9.99
CA LEU A 173 0.59 28.57 8.60
C LEU A 173 -0.52 29.65 8.51
N TYR A 174 -1.59 29.49 9.27
CA TYR A 174 -2.67 30.48 9.28
C TYR A 174 -2.26 31.80 9.92
N PHE A 175 -1.36 31.80 10.90
CA PHE A 175 -0.78 33.01 11.49
C PHE A 175 0.01 33.77 10.44
N GLU A 176 0.88 33.13 9.67
CA GLU A 176 1.65 33.75 8.58
C GLU A 176 0.73 34.32 7.46
N GLN A 177 -0.43 33.73 7.26
CA GLN A 177 -1.48 34.24 6.38
C GLN A 177 -2.32 35.36 7.02
N GLN A 178 -2.00 35.80 8.24
CA GLN A 178 -2.76 36.77 9.03
C GLN A 178 -4.22 36.32 9.29
N ASN A 179 -4.52 35.03 9.15
CA ASN A 179 -5.82 34.47 9.51
C ASN A 179 -5.83 34.08 11.00
N TYR A 180 -5.87 35.06 11.84
CA TYR A 180 -5.73 34.90 13.29
C TYR A 180 -6.84 34.05 13.93
N ASP A 181 -8.05 34.04 13.36
CA ASP A 181 -9.15 33.21 13.88
C ASP A 181 -8.88 31.74 13.70
N LYS A 182 -8.47 31.32 12.51
CA LYS A 182 -8.09 29.92 12.24
C LYS A 182 -6.82 29.56 13.00
N ALA A 183 -5.82 30.41 13.03
CA ALA A 183 -4.61 30.21 13.80
C ALA A 183 -4.92 29.90 15.27
N LEU A 184 -5.77 30.73 15.90
CA LEU A 184 -6.21 30.53 17.29
C LEU A 184 -6.92 29.20 17.49
N GLN A 185 -7.80 28.83 16.57
CA GLN A 185 -8.50 27.54 16.61
C GLN A 185 -7.54 26.33 16.63
N TYR A 186 -6.55 26.30 15.74
CA TYR A 186 -5.58 25.21 15.66
C TYR A 186 -4.59 25.23 16.83
N TYR A 187 -4.14 26.40 17.29
CA TYR A 187 -3.29 26.50 18.47
C TYR A 187 -4.01 26.06 19.73
N ALA A 188 -5.30 26.41 19.90
CA ALA A 188 -6.11 25.94 21.03
C ALA A 188 -6.23 24.39 21.03
N GLN A 189 -6.54 23.78 19.89
CA GLN A 189 -6.59 22.31 19.78
C GLN A 189 -5.24 21.66 20.12
N SER A 190 -4.12 22.22 19.63
CA SER A 190 -2.78 21.74 19.98
C SER A 190 -2.50 21.84 21.48
N LEU A 191 -2.89 22.97 22.09
CA LEU A 191 -2.73 23.24 23.52
C LEU A 191 -3.54 22.26 24.39
N ASP A 192 -4.79 21.98 23.98
CA ASP A 192 -5.67 21.04 24.68
C ASP A 192 -5.10 19.62 24.67
N ILE A 193 -4.58 19.17 23.52
CA ILE A 193 -3.90 17.87 23.43
C ILE A 193 -2.60 17.89 24.26
N GLY A 194 -1.81 18.97 24.20
CA GLY A 194 -0.62 19.11 25.03
C GLY A 194 -0.91 18.97 26.52
N ARG A 195 -2.03 19.56 27.00
CA ARG A 195 -2.51 19.39 28.38
C ARG A 195 -2.95 17.96 28.67
N GLU A 196 -3.64 17.32 27.74
CA GLU A 196 -4.09 15.93 27.90
C GLU A 196 -2.91 14.95 28.05
N ILE A 197 -1.84 15.13 27.27
CA ILE A 197 -0.66 14.26 27.33
C ILE A 197 0.40 14.72 28.32
N ASN A 198 0.15 15.82 29.06
CA ASN A 198 1.07 16.45 29.98
C ASN A 198 2.44 16.80 29.34
N ASP A 199 2.43 17.40 28.13
CA ASP A 199 3.63 17.89 27.44
C ASP A 199 3.91 19.36 27.80
N PRO A 200 4.79 19.66 28.78
CA PRO A 200 5.01 21.03 29.22
C PRO A 200 5.65 21.91 28.14
N ILE A 201 6.48 21.33 27.26
CA ILE A 201 7.11 22.07 26.14
C ILE A 201 6.04 22.45 25.11
N GLY A 202 5.16 21.50 24.73
CA GLY A 202 4.04 21.74 23.86
C GLY A 202 3.05 22.77 24.41
N ILE A 203 2.75 22.69 25.70
CA ILE A 203 1.87 23.65 26.41
C ILE A 203 2.48 25.07 26.37
N SER A 204 3.74 25.24 26.78
CA SER A 204 4.41 26.54 26.77
C SER A 204 4.45 27.16 25.37
N ARG A 205 4.75 26.36 24.33
CA ARG A 205 4.75 26.81 22.94
C ARG A 205 3.36 27.23 22.50
N GLY A 206 2.33 26.44 22.80
CA GLY A 206 0.94 26.78 22.50
C GLY A 206 0.49 28.09 23.15
N LEU A 207 0.84 28.28 24.42
CA LEU A 207 0.54 29.52 25.15
C LEU A 207 1.21 30.75 24.50
N ASN A 208 2.49 30.63 24.11
CA ASN A 208 3.21 31.69 23.42
C ASN A 208 2.58 32.02 22.06
N ASN A 209 2.19 31.01 21.30
CA ASN A 209 1.54 31.22 19.99
C ASN A 209 0.17 31.89 20.14
N VAL A 210 -0.61 31.49 21.15
CA VAL A 210 -1.89 32.14 21.47
C VAL A 210 -1.66 33.57 21.91
N ALA A 211 -0.65 33.85 22.76
CA ALA A 211 -0.29 35.19 23.20
C ALA A 211 0.11 36.10 22.03
N ALA A 212 0.89 35.56 21.08
CA ALA A 212 1.26 36.32 19.89
C ALA A 212 0.03 36.82 19.10
N ILE A 213 -1.01 35.97 18.94
CA ILE A 213 -2.26 36.39 18.30
C ILE A 213 -2.94 37.51 19.05
N TYR A 214 -3.00 37.44 20.39
CA TYR A 214 -3.61 38.48 21.20
C TYR A 214 -2.79 39.80 21.18
N ALA A 215 -1.47 39.70 21.11
CA ALA A 215 -0.61 40.87 20.92
C ALA A 215 -0.87 41.55 19.57
N GLU A 216 -0.95 40.77 18.45
CA GLU A 216 -1.31 41.30 17.13
C GLU A 216 -2.71 41.95 17.12
N ARG A 217 -3.64 41.47 17.93
CA ARG A 217 -4.97 42.03 18.12
C ARG A 217 -4.97 43.24 19.10
N LYS A 218 -3.82 43.64 19.59
CA LYS A 218 -3.68 44.72 20.59
C LYS A 218 -4.44 44.47 21.89
N GLN A 219 -4.58 43.22 22.27
CA GLN A 219 -5.20 42.76 23.51
C GLN A 219 -4.11 42.44 24.55
N ALA A 220 -3.37 43.44 24.98
CA ALA A 220 -2.17 43.32 25.78
C ALA A 220 -2.37 42.53 27.09
N ASP A 221 -3.43 42.80 27.85
CA ASP A 221 -3.71 42.10 29.12
C ASP A 221 -3.93 40.60 28.92
N THR A 222 -4.57 40.24 27.82
CA THR A 222 -4.80 38.81 27.48
C THR A 222 -3.49 38.15 27.06
N ALA A 223 -2.68 38.80 26.23
CA ALA A 223 -1.37 38.30 25.81
C ALA A 223 -0.46 38.10 27.04
N GLU A 224 -0.38 39.08 27.94
CA GLU A 224 0.40 39.02 29.17
C GLU A 224 0.02 37.82 30.04
N LYS A 225 -1.27 37.56 30.23
CA LYS A 225 -1.77 36.41 30.99
C LYS A 225 -1.23 35.08 30.44
N TYR A 226 -1.30 34.89 29.11
CA TYR A 226 -0.80 33.64 28.47
C TYR A 226 0.74 33.53 28.57
N ILE A 227 1.47 34.66 28.41
CA ILE A 227 2.93 34.67 28.54
C ILE A 227 3.35 34.32 29.98
N LEU A 228 2.68 34.89 30.99
CA LEU A 228 2.97 34.58 32.39
C LEU A 228 2.73 33.11 32.74
N GLU A 229 1.72 32.46 32.14
CA GLU A 229 1.50 31.03 32.28
C GLU A 229 2.67 30.24 31.64
N ALA A 230 3.11 30.64 30.43
CA ALA A 230 4.27 30.04 29.75
C ALA A 230 5.58 30.19 30.56
N VAL A 231 5.82 31.37 31.15
CA VAL A 231 6.99 31.65 32.04
C VAL A 231 7.05 30.66 33.19
N LYS A 232 5.92 30.45 33.91
CA LYS A 232 5.86 29.49 35.02
C LYS A 232 6.24 28.07 34.59
N ILE A 233 5.82 27.68 33.41
CA ILE A 233 6.16 26.36 32.85
C ILE A 233 7.64 26.32 32.51
N ASN A 234 8.16 27.31 31.76
CA ASN A 234 9.53 27.36 31.29
C ASN A 234 10.55 27.38 32.46
N ILE A 235 10.26 28.12 33.53
CA ILE A 235 11.07 28.10 34.77
C ILE A 235 11.09 26.68 35.35
N ARG A 236 9.90 26.02 35.47
CA ARG A 236 9.78 24.69 36.06
C ARG A 236 10.55 23.60 35.29
N ILE A 237 10.61 23.72 33.96
CA ILE A 237 11.29 22.75 33.10
C ILE A 237 12.70 23.19 32.67
N GLY A 238 13.21 24.33 33.16
CA GLY A 238 14.55 24.81 32.87
C GLY A 238 14.76 25.38 31.46
N GLN A 239 13.70 25.76 30.73
CA GLN A 239 13.79 26.31 29.38
C GLN A 239 14.20 27.77 29.40
N ARG A 240 15.45 28.05 29.78
CA ARG A 240 16.01 29.40 30.02
C ARG A 240 15.88 30.31 28.80
N LEU A 241 16.10 29.81 27.59
CA LEU A 241 15.96 30.62 26.38
C LEU A 241 14.52 31.19 26.23
N TRP A 242 13.54 30.28 26.36
CA TRP A 242 12.13 30.66 26.25
C TRP A 242 11.64 31.55 27.43
N GLU A 243 12.20 31.33 28.61
CA GLU A 243 11.98 32.21 29.76
C GLU A 243 12.46 33.65 29.45
N GLY A 244 13.68 33.81 28.90
CA GLY A 244 14.23 35.09 28.48
C GLY A 244 13.39 35.76 27.38
N ILE A 245 12.95 35.02 26.36
CA ILE A 245 12.08 35.54 25.29
C ILE A 245 10.73 36.01 25.87
N ASN A 246 10.16 35.26 26.80
CA ASN A 246 8.91 35.63 27.43
C ASN A 246 9.05 36.92 28.25
N TYR A 247 10.15 37.11 29.00
CA TYR A 247 10.41 38.35 29.71
C TYR A 247 10.67 39.51 28.76
N LEU A 248 11.29 39.30 27.59
CA LEU A 248 11.42 40.31 26.56
C LEU A 248 10.04 40.83 26.13
N ASN A 249 9.14 39.92 25.76
CA ASN A 249 7.78 40.24 25.33
C ASN A 249 6.95 40.92 26.44
N LEU A 250 7.07 40.45 27.69
CA LEU A 250 6.42 41.06 28.85
C LEU A 250 6.94 42.50 29.10
N GLY A 251 8.24 42.71 28.92
CA GLY A 251 8.86 44.01 29.01
C GLY A 251 8.27 45.00 27.99
N GLU A 252 8.17 44.59 26.72
CA GLU A 252 7.59 45.37 25.64
C GLU A 252 6.10 45.70 25.89
N ILE A 253 5.29 44.68 26.25
CA ILE A 253 3.86 44.84 26.54
C ILE A 253 3.65 45.84 27.70
N ASN A 254 4.42 45.71 28.79
CA ASN A 254 4.27 46.59 29.94
C ASN A 254 4.80 48.03 29.67
N GLN A 255 5.83 48.16 28.84
CA GLN A 255 6.30 49.45 28.37
C GLN A 255 5.25 50.18 27.53
N ASP A 256 4.62 49.51 26.57
CA ASP A 256 3.53 50.03 25.75
C ASP A 256 2.32 50.46 26.61
N GLN A 257 2.04 49.75 27.70
CA GLN A 257 1.02 50.09 28.68
C GLN A 257 1.46 51.18 29.67
N LYS A 258 2.71 51.66 29.58
CA LYS A 258 3.32 52.64 30.49
C LYS A 258 3.50 52.14 31.94
N ASN A 259 3.54 50.81 32.13
CA ASN A 259 3.85 50.19 33.41
C ASN A 259 5.38 50.12 33.59
N TYR A 260 6.03 51.24 33.63
CA TYR A 260 7.48 51.39 33.49
C TYR A 260 8.30 50.61 34.54
N GLU A 261 7.87 50.55 35.80
CA GLU A 261 8.59 49.77 36.83
C GLU A 261 8.61 48.26 36.51
N VAL A 262 7.47 47.73 36.06
CA VAL A 262 7.32 46.32 35.70
C VAL A 262 8.10 46.03 34.41
N ALA A 263 8.02 46.90 33.42
CA ALA A 263 8.78 46.79 32.18
C ALA A 263 10.28 46.72 32.43
N LEU A 264 10.84 47.63 33.27
CA LEU A 264 12.25 47.63 33.62
C LEU A 264 12.69 46.31 34.28
N SER A 265 11.86 45.77 35.19
CA SER A 265 12.13 44.49 35.82
C SER A 265 12.27 43.38 34.80
N TYR A 266 11.34 43.26 33.84
CA TYR A 266 11.39 42.24 32.81
C TYR A 266 12.55 42.47 31.83
N HIS A 267 12.83 43.70 31.41
CA HIS A 267 13.98 43.99 30.53
C HIS A 267 15.32 43.62 31.18
N ASN A 268 15.48 43.83 32.49
CA ASN A 268 16.69 43.42 33.20
C ASN A 268 16.78 41.88 33.33
N GLN A 269 15.65 41.21 33.60
CA GLN A 269 15.63 39.73 33.71
C GLN A 269 15.98 39.09 32.37
N CYS A 270 15.41 39.55 31.25
CA CYS A 270 15.75 38.99 29.94
C CYS A 270 17.23 39.25 29.58
N ALA A 271 17.77 40.45 29.86
CA ALA A 271 19.17 40.77 29.61
C ALA A 271 20.12 39.87 30.44
N ALA A 272 19.80 39.61 31.71
CA ALA A 272 20.57 38.70 32.57
C ALA A 272 20.58 37.28 31.98
N ILE A 273 19.41 36.74 31.62
CA ILE A 273 19.29 35.39 31.05
C ILE A 273 20.07 35.26 29.76
N PHE A 274 19.93 36.18 28.83
CA PHE A 274 20.64 36.10 27.56
C PHE A 274 22.17 36.29 27.72
N GLY A 275 22.58 37.06 28.74
CA GLY A 275 23.98 37.15 29.15
C GLY A 275 24.53 35.82 29.67
N GLU A 276 23.79 35.14 30.55
CA GLU A 276 24.14 33.77 31.05
C GLU A 276 24.23 32.74 29.93
N LEU A 277 23.32 32.81 28.94
CA LEU A 277 23.28 31.91 27.80
C LEU A 277 24.30 32.25 26.70
N ASN A 278 25.08 33.34 26.85
CA ASN A 278 25.93 33.87 25.79
C ASN A 278 25.20 34.13 24.44
N ASN A 279 23.89 34.37 24.48
CA ASN A 279 23.11 34.67 23.30
C ASN A 279 23.25 36.16 22.94
N MET A 280 24.30 36.50 22.20
CA MET A 280 24.65 37.88 21.85
C MET A 280 23.58 38.60 21.04
N VAL A 281 22.82 37.88 20.21
CA VAL A 281 21.73 38.46 19.42
C VAL A 281 20.60 38.93 20.35
N MET A 282 20.11 38.07 21.24
CA MET A 282 19.03 38.40 22.17
C MET A 282 19.48 39.38 23.27
N LEU A 283 20.72 39.27 23.74
CA LEU A 283 21.31 40.20 24.68
C LEU A 283 21.36 41.63 24.09
N SER A 284 21.78 41.75 22.83
CA SER A 284 21.81 43.07 22.16
C SER A 284 20.40 43.64 21.94
N ALA A 285 19.40 42.79 21.61
CA ALA A 285 18.01 43.20 21.53
C ALA A 285 17.49 43.69 22.89
N SER A 286 17.79 42.99 23.98
CA SER A 286 17.44 43.43 25.34
C SER A 286 18.05 44.78 25.72
N TYR A 287 19.29 45.04 25.27
CA TYR A 287 19.92 46.36 25.50
C TYR A 287 19.29 47.45 24.65
N ILE A 288 18.81 47.17 23.44
CA ILE A 288 18.04 48.13 22.64
C ILE A 288 16.73 48.47 23.36
N ASN A 289 16.00 47.47 23.87
CA ASN A 289 14.76 47.71 24.63
C ASN A 289 15.01 48.50 25.93
N LEU A 290 16.11 48.25 26.65
CA LEU A 290 16.52 49.05 27.77
C LEU A 290 16.86 50.51 27.36
N SER A 291 17.50 50.70 26.22
CA SER A 291 17.76 52.04 25.67
C SER A 291 16.46 52.75 25.35
N ASP A 292 15.48 52.08 24.73
CA ASP A 292 14.16 52.62 24.44
C ASP A 292 13.40 52.99 25.72
N TYR A 293 13.41 52.11 26.71
CA TYR A 293 12.83 52.36 28.01
C TYR A 293 13.39 53.64 28.66
N TYR A 294 14.72 53.80 28.72
CA TYR A 294 15.35 54.97 29.32
C TYR A 294 15.16 56.25 28.50
N ASP A 295 15.03 56.12 27.17
CA ASP A 295 14.69 57.27 26.32
C ASP A 295 13.27 57.77 26.59
N GLU A 296 12.29 56.86 26.75
CA GLU A 296 10.90 57.18 27.06
C GLU A 296 10.72 57.78 28.49
N THR A 297 11.52 57.29 29.46
CA THR A 297 11.48 57.78 30.84
C THR A 297 12.34 59.02 31.07
N GLY A 298 13.07 59.45 30.03
CA GLY A 298 13.84 60.69 30.05
C GLY A 298 15.28 60.57 30.57
N ASP A 299 15.77 59.40 30.90
CA ASP A 299 17.17 59.19 31.30
C ASP A 299 18.06 58.92 30.06
N THR A 300 18.40 60.06 29.39
CA THR A 300 19.20 60.03 28.16
C THR A 300 20.60 59.43 28.36
N GLU A 301 21.19 59.50 29.58
CA GLU A 301 22.51 58.93 29.85
C GLU A 301 22.46 57.38 29.87
N GLN A 302 21.47 56.80 30.55
CA GLN A 302 21.31 55.33 30.53
C GLN A 302 20.90 54.83 29.14
N SER A 303 20.01 55.56 28.46
CA SER A 303 19.64 55.26 27.08
C SER A 303 20.88 55.17 26.18
N LEU A 304 21.76 56.18 26.23
CA LEU A 304 23.01 56.18 25.47
C LEU A 304 23.90 54.95 25.83
N ARG A 305 24.09 54.72 27.11
CA ARG A 305 24.91 53.61 27.61
C ARG A 305 24.46 52.25 27.09
N PHE A 306 23.15 51.98 27.10
CA PHE A 306 22.62 50.72 26.61
C PHE A 306 22.66 50.60 25.08
N ALA A 307 22.42 51.68 24.35
CA ALA A 307 22.61 51.72 22.90
C ALA A 307 24.06 51.46 22.50
N GLU A 308 25.06 51.99 23.23
CA GLU A 308 26.48 51.75 23.02
C GLU A 308 26.85 50.28 23.29
N LYS A 309 26.29 49.65 24.36
CA LYS A 309 26.49 48.24 24.64
C LYS A 309 25.94 47.37 23.50
N ALA A 310 24.73 47.65 23.03
CA ALA A 310 24.15 46.93 21.91
C ALA A 310 25.00 47.09 20.65
N PHE A 311 25.49 48.29 20.36
CA PHE A 311 26.34 48.56 19.22
C PHE A 311 27.66 47.83 19.29
N ALA A 312 28.32 47.82 20.47
CA ALA A 312 29.57 47.09 20.69
C ALA A 312 29.43 45.57 20.47
N ILE A 313 28.35 44.97 21.00
CA ILE A 313 28.04 43.57 20.77
C ILE A 313 27.84 43.30 19.28
N GLY A 314 27.06 44.15 18.61
CA GLY A 314 26.80 44.01 17.18
C GLY A 314 28.07 44.07 16.34
N GLN A 315 29.00 45.00 16.67
CA GLN A 315 30.30 45.07 15.99
C GLN A 315 31.20 43.88 16.30
N ALA A 316 31.32 43.46 17.54
CA ALA A 316 32.18 42.36 17.96
C ALA A 316 31.76 41.01 17.35
N ASN A 317 30.48 40.82 17.12
CA ASN A 317 29.92 39.59 16.60
C ASN A 317 29.44 39.70 15.15
N ALA A 318 29.82 40.74 14.41
CA ALA A 318 29.43 40.99 13.02
C ALA A 318 27.90 40.92 12.75
N LEU A 319 27.08 41.31 13.75
CA LEU A 319 25.62 41.28 13.69
C LEU A 319 25.08 42.56 13.01
N LYS A 320 25.03 42.60 11.69
CA LYS A 320 24.65 43.77 10.88
C LYS A 320 23.33 44.39 11.29
N LYS A 321 22.28 43.58 11.56
CA LYS A 321 20.97 44.05 12.01
C LYS A 321 21.06 44.76 13.36
N THR A 322 21.80 44.18 14.30
CA THR A 322 22.08 44.82 15.61
C THR A 322 22.81 46.13 15.46
N VAL A 323 23.89 46.13 14.65
CA VAL A 323 24.67 47.39 14.39
C VAL A 323 23.77 48.45 13.78
N LYS A 324 22.91 48.12 12.80
CA LYS A 324 21.95 49.05 12.21
C LYS A 324 21.00 49.64 13.25
N ASN A 325 20.35 48.77 14.03
CA ASN A 325 19.35 49.21 15.02
C ASN A 325 19.98 50.02 16.15
N ALA A 326 21.14 49.63 16.67
CA ALA A 326 21.86 50.36 17.69
C ALA A 326 22.39 51.71 17.16
N ALA A 327 22.91 51.74 15.90
CA ALA A 327 23.33 52.97 15.27
C ALA A 327 22.17 53.96 15.06
N GLU A 328 20.96 53.47 14.74
CA GLU A 328 19.76 54.27 14.63
C GLU A 328 19.40 54.92 15.97
N LYS A 329 19.45 54.16 17.07
CA LYS A 329 19.24 54.68 18.43
C LYS A 329 20.29 55.73 18.81
N LEU A 330 21.56 55.43 18.60
CA LEU A 330 22.66 56.36 18.85
C LEU A 330 22.53 57.65 18.03
N HIS A 331 22.19 57.52 16.74
CA HIS A 331 21.92 58.70 15.90
C HIS A 331 20.80 59.58 16.50
N ALA A 332 19.67 58.98 16.88
CA ALA A 332 18.55 59.73 17.47
C ALA A 332 18.91 60.40 18.82
N ILE A 333 19.63 59.66 19.70
CA ILE A 333 20.08 60.19 20.98
C ILE A 333 21.05 61.36 20.81
N TYR A 334 22.05 61.26 19.91
CA TYR A 334 23.01 62.32 19.66
C TYR A 334 22.37 63.53 18.98
N LEU A 335 21.33 63.37 18.15
CA LEU A 335 20.54 64.46 17.61
C LEU A 335 19.80 65.23 18.74
N LYS A 336 19.17 64.51 19.70
CA LYS A 336 18.51 65.15 20.87
C LYS A 336 19.49 65.94 21.76
N ARG A 337 20.78 65.52 21.75
CA ARG A 337 21.85 66.15 22.51
C ARG A 337 22.58 67.29 21.75
N ASP A 338 22.14 67.63 20.54
CA ASP A 338 22.78 68.54 19.62
C ASP A 338 24.25 68.24 19.27
N ASP A 339 24.63 66.97 19.43
CA ASP A 339 25.96 66.48 19.01
C ASP A 339 25.91 66.00 17.55
N LEU A 340 25.94 66.94 16.65
CA LEU A 340 25.82 66.71 15.20
C LEU A 340 26.94 65.86 14.64
N LYS A 341 28.11 65.89 15.26
CA LYS A 341 29.27 65.06 14.81
C LYS A 341 28.99 63.60 15.04
N ASN A 342 28.59 63.21 16.22
CA ASN A 342 28.30 61.79 16.52
C ASN A 342 26.97 61.36 15.86
N ALA A 343 25.98 62.21 15.80
CA ALA A 343 24.75 61.95 15.07
C ALA A 343 25.04 61.61 13.60
N TYR A 344 25.87 62.40 12.90
CA TYR A 344 26.28 62.10 11.53
C TYR A 344 27.03 60.79 11.41
N LYS A 345 27.99 60.52 12.31
CA LYS A 345 28.76 59.29 12.35
C LYS A 345 27.83 58.05 12.41
N TYR A 346 26.93 58.02 13.35
CA TYR A 346 26.04 56.86 13.52
C TYR A 346 24.94 56.80 12.45
N GLY A 347 24.46 57.90 11.95
CA GLY A 347 23.56 57.95 10.79
C GLY A 347 24.19 57.37 9.53
N MET A 348 25.48 57.65 9.28
CA MET A 348 26.21 57.02 8.17
C MET A 348 26.40 55.51 8.35
N ILE A 349 26.68 55.03 9.57
CA ILE A 349 26.77 53.59 9.88
C ILE A 349 25.40 52.93 9.68
N GLN A 350 24.32 53.52 10.17
CA GLN A 350 22.95 53.06 9.95
C GLN A 350 22.64 52.89 8.46
N TYR A 351 22.98 53.95 7.65
CA TYR A 351 22.77 53.95 6.21
C TYR A 351 23.55 52.80 5.52
N GLN A 352 24.85 52.69 5.82
CA GLN A 352 25.70 51.64 5.26
C GLN A 352 25.20 50.22 5.62
N MET A 353 24.78 50.01 6.85
CA MET A 353 24.22 48.73 7.28
C MET A 353 22.87 48.45 6.63
N LYS A 354 22.01 49.45 6.49
CA LYS A 354 20.72 49.33 5.78
C LYS A 354 20.93 48.94 4.32
N ASP A 355 21.88 49.55 3.61
CA ASP A 355 22.21 49.25 2.22
C ASP A 355 22.75 47.83 2.10
N SER A 356 23.68 47.43 2.98
CA SER A 356 24.22 46.05 3.02
C SER A 356 23.14 44.99 3.32
N LEU A 357 22.22 45.30 4.26
CA LEU A 357 21.10 44.39 4.57
C LEU A 357 20.09 44.31 3.43
N GLY A 358 19.79 45.43 2.76
CA GLY A 358 18.93 45.46 1.59
C GLY A 358 19.45 44.60 0.45
N LEU A 359 20.77 44.61 0.23
CA LEU A 359 21.41 43.70 -0.73
C LEU A 359 21.30 42.21 -0.28
N GLU A 360 21.56 41.90 1.01
CA GLU A 360 21.40 40.58 1.58
C GLU A 360 19.96 40.06 1.50
N GLU A 361 18.98 40.93 1.83
CA GLU A 361 17.55 40.60 1.71
C GLU A 361 17.18 40.29 0.25
N SER A 362 17.68 41.11 -0.69
CA SER A 362 17.46 40.87 -2.12
C SER A 362 18.09 39.59 -2.59
N MET A 363 19.31 39.29 -2.16
CA MET A 363 20.00 38.00 -2.47
C MET A 363 19.28 36.82 -1.81
N THR A 364 18.82 36.99 -0.55
CA THR A 364 18.06 35.96 0.16
C THR A 364 16.73 35.72 -0.55
N LYS A 365 16.03 36.78 -0.98
CA LYS A 365 14.78 36.66 -1.75
C LYS A 365 15.00 35.93 -3.08
N LEU A 366 16.08 36.27 -3.80
CA LEU A 366 16.46 35.59 -5.03
C LEU A 366 16.77 34.11 -4.76
N SER A 367 17.57 33.82 -3.74
CA SER A 367 17.89 32.45 -3.32
C SER A 367 16.64 31.65 -2.91
N LYS A 368 15.69 32.27 -2.19
CA LYS A 368 14.41 31.66 -1.88
C LYS A 368 13.60 31.34 -3.13
N LEU A 369 13.53 32.26 -4.10
CA LEU A 369 12.85 32.06 -5.38
C LEU A 369 13.51 30.95 -6.21
N GLU A 370 14.85 30.92 -6.25
CA GLU A 370 15.61 29.85 -6.92
C GLU A 370 15.36 28.49 -6.26
N LEU A 371 15.38 28.45 -4.93
CA LEU A 371 15.11 27.25 -4.16
C LEU A 371 13.66 26.76 -4.39
N GLN A 372 12.68 27.68 -4.36
CA GLN A 372 11.28 27.37 -4.66
C GLN A 372 11.12 26.81 -6.07
N TYR A 373 11.74 27.48 -7.08
CA TYR A 373 11.73 27.00 -8.47
C TYR A 373 12.31 25.57 -8.61
N ASN A 374 13.43 25.31 -7.95
CA ASN A 374 14.08 24.00 -7.99
C ASN A 374 13.20 22.92 -7.33
N PHE A 375 12.54 23.23 -6.22
CA PHE A 375 11.62 22.29 -5.57
C PHE A 375 10.33 22.06 -6.36
N GLU A 376 9.75 23.12 -6.96
CA GLU A 376 8.61 22.96 -7.86
C GLU A 376 8.96 22.07 -9.06
N LYS A 377 10.14 22.25 -9.64
CA LYS A 377 10.65 21.43 -10.75
C LYS A 377 10.83 19.98 -10.32
N GLN A 378 11.46 19.71 -9.18
CA GLN A 378 11.61 18.35 -8.64
C GLN A 378 10.25 17.70 -8.37
N GLY A 379 9.32 18.44 -7.76
CA GLY A 379 7.96 17.96 -7.51
C GLY A 379 7.18 17.64 -8.80
N GLN A 380 7.40 18.39 -9.88
CA GLN A 380 6.83 18.09 -11.20
C GLN A 380 7.45 16.81 -11.79
N GLU A 381 8.76 16.64 -11.68
CA GLU A 381 9.46 15.44 -12.15
C GLU A 381 9.01 14.19 -11.39
N GLU A 382 8.84 14.26 -10.06
CA GLU A 382 8.31 13.17 -9.25
C GLU A 382 6.86 12.81 -9.64
N LYS A 383 5.99 13.82 -9.84
CA LYS A 383 4.62 13.59 -10.31
C LYS A 383 4.58 12.92 -11.69
N LEU A 384 5.45 13.34 -12.60
CA LEU A 384 5.56 12.72 -13.93
C LEU A 384 6.03 11.27 -13.85
N LEU A 385 7.01 10.99 -12.99
CA LEU A 385 7.49 9.62 -12.72
C LEU A 385 6.38 8.75 -12.13
N GLN A 386 5.60 9.28 -11.18
CA GLN A 386 4.47 8.57 -10.61
C GLN A 386 3.38 8.28 -11.65
N GLN A 387 3.02 9.26 -12.46
CA GLN A 387 2.05 9.07 -13.57
C GLN A 387 2.52 7.99 -14.56
N ARG A 388 3.82 7.94 -14.88
CA ARG A 388 4.40 6.87 -15.71
C ARG A 388 4.27 5.48 -15.06
N LYS A 389 4.54 5.37 -13.76
CA LYS A 389 4.37 4.12 -13.01
C LYS A 389 2.91 3.66 -13.00
N ASP A 390 1.99 4.58 -12.74
CA ASP A 390 0.55 4.30 -12.73
C ASP A 390 0.07 3.86 -14.12
N PHE A 391 0.52 4.52 -15.19
CA PHE A 391 0.22 4.14 -16.58
C PHE A 391 0.72 2.74 -16.92
N ILE A 392 1.96 2.39 -16.55
CA ILE A 392 2.52 1.04 -16.75
C ILE A 392 1.69 0.01 -15.97
N THR A 393 1.31 0.32 -14.74
CA THR A 393 0.47 -0.58 -13.91
C THR A 393 -0.88 -0.84 -14.57
N ILE A 394 -1.53 0.19 -15.12
CA ILE A 394 -2.79 0.06 -15.85
C ILE A 394 -2.62 -0.84 -17.09
N ILE A 395 -1.54 -0.65 -17.86
CA ILE A 395 -1.24 -1.50 -19.03
C ILE A 395 -1.07 -2.97 -18.60
N ILE A 396 -0.35 -3.24 -17.51
CA ILE A 396 -0.17 -4.60 -16.99
C ILE A 396 -1.53 -5.21 -16.61
N ILE A 397 -2.40 -4.47 -15.93
CA ILE A 397 -3.74 -4.95 -15.55
C ILE A 397 -4.58 -5.27 -16.80
N ILE A 398 -4.56 -4.41 -17.82
CA ILE A 398 -5.29 -4.62 -19.08
C ILE A 398 -4.76 -5.87 -19.80
N THR A 399 -3.44 -6.04 -19.90
CA THR A 399 -2.85 -7.20 -20.57
C THR A 399 -3.16 -8.51 -19.86
N LEU A 400 -3.11 -8.54 -18.53
CA LEU A 400 -3.49 -9.70 -17.73
C LEU A 400 -4.98 -10.04 -17.88
N SER A 401 -5.87 -9.05 -17.87
CA SER A 401 -7.30 -9.26 -18.07
C SER A 401 -7.61 -9.80 -19.47
N LEU A 402 -6.93 -9.29 -20.50
CA LEU A 402 -7.05 -9.81 -21.87
C LEU A 402 -6.58 -11.27 -21.98
N ALA A 403 -5.46 -11.61 -21.32
CA ALA A 403 -4.97 -12.99 -21.27
C ALA A 403 -5.98 -13.94 -20.61
N VAL A 404 -6.62 -13.51 -19.52
CA VAL A 404 -7.68 -14.31 -18.87
C VAL A 404 -8.87 -14.52 -19.82
N ILE A 405 -9.30 -13.49 -20.54
CA ILE A 405 -10.39 -13.58 -21.51
C ILE A 405 -10.03 -14.60 -22.62
N VAL A 406 -8.81 -14.53 -23.14
CA VAL A 406 -8.34 -15.49 -24.17
C VAL A 406 -8.37 -16.93 -23.64
N VAL A 407 -7.91 -17.18 -22.43
CA VAL A 407 -7.95 -18.50 -21.79
C VAL A 407 -9.40 -18.98 -21.65
N LEU A 408 -10.32 -18.14 -21.20
CA LEU A 408 -11.74 -18.49 -21.08
C LEU A 408 -12.36 -18.83 -22.44
N LEU A 409 -12.02 -18.07 -23.48
CA LEU A 409 -12.49 -18.34 -24.85
C LEU A 409 -11.95 -19.68 -25.37
N LEU A 410 -10.68 -20.00 -25.14
CA LEU A 410 -10.09 -21.30 -25.51
C LEU A 410 -10.76 -22.46 -24.77
N MET A 411 -11.00 -22.32 -23.47
CA MET A 411 -11.72 -23.33 -22.67
C MET A 411 -13.17 -23.51 -23.16
N SER A 412 -13.88 -22.43 -23.50
CA SER A 412 -15.22 -22.46 -24.08
C SER A 412 -15.22 -23.18 -25.42
N ARG A 413 -14.25 -22.89 -26.29
CA ARG A 413 -14.09 -23.55 -27.59
C ARG A 413 -13.84 -25.06 -27.46
N GLN A 414 -12.98 -25.47 -26.52
CA GLN A 414 -12.75 -26.88 -26.23
C GLN A 414 -14.01 -27.58 -25.73
N LYS A 415 -14.76 -26.93 -24.84
CA LYS A 415 -16.03 -27.45 -24.29
C LYS A 415 -17.10 -27.63 -25.39
N MET A 416 -17.18 -26.66 -26.32
CA MET A 416 -18.06 -26.77 -27.49
C MET A 416 -17.65 -27.91 -28.42
N LYS A 417 -16.35 -28.03 -28.70
CA LYS A 417 -15.84 -29.15 -29.53
C LYS A 417 -16.19 -30.51 -28.92
N ALA A 418 -15.91 -30.69 -27.63
CA ALA A 418 -16.25 -31.94 -26.93
C ALA A 418 -17.75 -32.23 -26.91
N ARG A 419 -18.60 -31.20 -26.83
CA ARG A 419 -20.06 -31.35 -26.93
C ARG A 419 -20.51 -31.78 -28.33
N ASN A 420 -19.93 -31.19 -29.38
CA ASN A 420 -20.23 -31.54 -30.77
C ASN A 420 -19.80 -32.98 -31.09
N ASP A 421 -18.62 -33.40 -30.60
CA ASP A 421 -18.13 -34.78 -30.79
C ASP A 421 -19.04 -35.79 -30.09
N ARG A 422 -19.57 -35.46 -28.90
CA ARG A 422 -20.56 -36.33 -28.23
C ARG A 422 -21.86 -36.43 -29.00
N LEU A 423 -22.38 -35.30 -29.50
CA LEU A 423 -23.59 -35.25 -30.29
C LEU A 423 -23.44 -36.05 -31.61
N ALA A 424 -22.27 -35.94 -32.25
CA ALA A 424 -21.98 -36.68 -33.47
C ALA A 424 -21.98 -38.21 -33.21
N LYS A 425 -21.33 -38.65 -32.11
CA LYS A 425 -21.37 -40.06 -31.70
C LYS A 425 -22.76 -40.55 -31.38
N GLN A 426 -23.57 -39.74 -30.70
CA GLN A 426 -24.94 -40.12 -30.37
C GLN A 426 -25.80 -40.28 -31.63
N LYS A 427 -25.72 -39.34 -32.58
CA LYS A 427 -26.44 -39.46 -33.89
C LYS A 427 -26.06 -40.74 -34.65
N LEU A 428 -24.75 -41.05 -34.67
CA LEU A 428 -24.28 -42.29 -35.32
C LEU A 428 -24.85 -43.53 -34.65
N GLN A 429 -24.90 -43.54 -33.31
CA GLN A 429 -25.47 -44.66 -32.56
C GLN A 429 -26.97 -44.80 -32.83
N ASP A 430 -27.70 -43.70 -32.82
CA ASP A 430 -29.15 -43.69 -33.14
C ASP A 430 -29.43 -44.23 -34.57
N GLU A 431 -28.56 -43.90 -35.52
CA GLU A 431 -28.68 -44.41 -36.91
C GLU A 431 -28.45 -45.90 -36.99
N VAL A 432 -27.44 -46.43 -36.29
CA VAL A 432 -27.17 -47.88 -36.19
C VAL A 432 -28.34 -48.60 -35.52
N ASP A 433 -28.88 -48.05 -34.45
CA ASP A 433 -30.02 -48.66 -33.74
C ASP A 433 -31.29 -48.64 -34.62
N PHE A 434 -31.50 -47.60 -35.41
CA PHE A 434 -32.59 -47.55 -36.39
C PHE A 434 -32.43 -48.62 -37.46
N LYS A 435 -31.24 -48.78 -38.05
CA LYS A 435 -30.96 -49.79 -39.07
C LYS A 435 -31.09 -51.22 -38.50
N ASN A 436 -30.68 -51.46 -37.26
CA ASN A 436 -30.89 -52.75 -36.61
C ASN A 436 -32.37 -53.10 -36.41
N LYS A 437 -33.20 -52.13 -36.04
CA LYS A 437 -34.68 -52.30 -35.96
C LYS A 437 -35.29 -52.62 -37.32
N GLU A 438 -34.88 -51.88 -38.35
CA GLU A 438 -35.33 -52.12 -39.72
C GLU A 438 -34.99 -53.55 -40.20
N LEU A 439 -33.72 -53.96 -39.95
CA LEU A 439 -33.28 -55.30 -40.27
C LEU A 439 -34.08 -56.38 -39.52
N THR A 440 -34.34 -56.19 -38.24
CA THR A 440 -35.15 -57.13 -37.44
C THR A 440 -36.59 -57.27 -37.98
N LEU A 441 -37.23 -56.16 -38.36
CA LEU A 441 -38.55 -56.17 -38.97
C LEU A 441 -38.56 -56.95 -40.28
N ASN A 442 -37.54 -56.75 -41.13
CA ASN A 442 -37.43 -57.47 -42.37
C ASN A 442 -37.26 -59.00 -42.15
N VAL A 443 -36.45 -59.37 -41.16
CA VAL A 443 -36.32 -60.78 -40.77
C VAL A 443 -37.63 -61.37 -40.28
N MET A 444 -38.40 -60.69 -39.49
CA MET A 444 -39.75 -61.11 -39.05
C MET A 444 -40.72 -61.29 -40.22
N ASN A 445 -40.66 -60.40 -41.22
CA ASN A 445 -41.45 -60.56 -42.42
C ASN A 445 -41.07 -61.78 -43.25
N LEU A 446 -39.75 -62.10 -43.35
CA LEU A 446 -39.30 -63.31 -44.01
C LEU A 446 -39.75 -64.62 -43.27
N ILE A 447 -39.71 -64.63 -41.92
CA ILE A 447 -40.23 -65.71 -41.09
C ILE A 447 -41.71 -65.93 -41.39
N ARG A 448 -42.52 -64.87 -41.44
CA ARG A 448 -43.94 -64.97 -41.68
C ARG A 448 -44.25 -65.48 -43.08
N LYS A 449 -43.50 -64.98 -44.11
CA LYS A 449 -43.61 -65.50 -45.47
C LYS A 449 -43.37 -66.96 -45.53
N ASN A 450 -42.30 -67.48 -44.84
CA ASN A 450 -41.97 -68.91 -44.80
C ASN A 450 -43.05 -69.73 -44.08
N GLU A 451 -43.61 -69.26 -42.98
CA GLU A 451 -44.72 -69.94 -42.30
C GLU A 451 -45.93 -70.15 -43.24
N ILE A 452 -46.28 -69.09 -44.00
CA ILE A 452 -47.40 -69.15 -44.96
C ILE A 452 -47.12 -70.17 -46.06
N LEU A 453 -45.89 -70.10 -46.62
CA LEU A 453 -45.49 -71.06 -47.67
C LEU A 453 -45.46 -72.52 -47.18
N SER A 454 -44.95 -72.72 -45.94
CA SER A 454 -44.98 -74.04 -45.30
C SER A 454 -46.42 -74.55 -45.03
N ASP A 455 -47.30 -73.64 -44.56
CA ASP A 455 -48.73 -74.01 -44.36
C ASP A 455 -49.42 -74.39 -45.69
N ILE A 456 -49.13 -73.64 -46.76
CA ILE A 456 -49.67 -73.94 -48.10
C ILE A 456 -49.13 -75.33 -48.56
N SER A 457 -47.81 -75.60 -48.39
CA SER A 457 -47.21 -76.89 -48.77
C SER A 457 -47.82 -78.03 -47.97
N ASN A 458 -48.04 -77.86 -46.63
CA ASN A 458 -48.68 -78.88 -45.82
C ASN A 458 -50.15 -79.12 -46.22
N ARG A 459 -50.89 -78.10 -46.58
CA ARG A 459 -52.24 -78.24 -47.10
C ARG A 459 -52.31 -78.95 -48.46
N LEU A 460 -51.34 -78.67 -49.33
CA LEU A 460 -51.19 -79.33 -50.58
C LEU A 460 -50.91 -80.87 -50.40
N MET A 461 -50.10 -81.23 -49.42
CA MET A 461 -49.82 -82.63 -49.05
C MET A 461 -51.08 -83.30 -48.46
N LEU A 462 -51.96 -82.60 -47.77
CA LEU A 462 -53.21 -83.16 -47.29
C LEU A 462 -54.21 -83.41 -48.46
N ILE A 463 -54.24 -82.53 -49.44
CA ILE A 463 -55.07 -82.63 -50.63
C ILE A 463 -54.56 -83.81 -51.54
N GLU A 464 -53.25 -84.03 -51.57
CA GLU A 464 -52.67 -85.21 -52.29
C GLU A 464 -53.33 -86.51 -51.84
N ASN A 465 -53.61 -86.72 -50.57
CA ASN A 465 -54.24 -87.91 -50.03
C ASN A 465 -55.70 -88.08 -50.50
N GLU A 466 -56.35 -87.02 -50.93
CA GLU A 466 -57.75 -87.10 -51.46
C GLU A 466 -57.83 -87.17 -52.99
N ALA A 467 -56.71 -87.00 -53.68
CA ALA A 467 -56.69 -87.01 -55.15
C ALA A 467 -56.84 -88.48 -55.73
N VAL A 468 -57.75 -88.65 -56.71
CA VAL A 468 -58.13 -89.94 -57.27
C VAL A 468 -57.23 -90.37 -58.47
N LYS A 469 -56.51 -89.41 -59.08
CA LYS A 469 -55.63 -89.71 -60.24
C LYS A 469 -54.16 -89.58 -59.84
N ASP A 470 -53.33 -90.59 -60.21
CA ASP A 470 -51.91 -90.58 -59.88
C ASP A 470 -51.12 -89.41 -60.48
N GLU A 471 -51.45 -88.95 -61.68
CA GLU A 471 -50.84 -87.79 -62.32
C GLU A 471 -51.08 -86.47 -61.53
N THR A 472 -52.24 -86.37 -60.85
CA THR A 472 -52.60 -85.21 -60.03
C THR A 472 -51.85 -85.23 -58.69
N LYS A 473 -51.63 -86.44 -58.10
CA LYS A 473 -50.79 -86.68 -56.91
C LYS A 473 -49.35 -86.23 -57.14
N ASP A 474 -48.77 -86.70 -58.25
CA ASP A 474 -47.39 -86.35 -58.61
C ASP A 474 -47.19 -84.89 -58.86
N ALA A 475 -48.19 -84.21 -59.42
CA ALA A 475 -48.14 -82.76 -59.62
C ALA A 475 -48.22 -81.99 -58.30
N ILE A 476 -49.06 -82.41 -57.36
CA ILE A 476 -49.20 -81.77 -56.04
C ILE A 476 -47.92 -81.99 -55.21
N ILE A 477 -47.35 -83.18 -55.23
CA ILE A 477 -46.08 -83.49 -54.55
C ILE A 477 -44.94 -82.60 -55.07
N ARG A 478 -44.84 -82.44 -56.39
CA ARG A 478 -43.81 -81.59 -56.98
C ARG A 478 -43.98 -80.16 -56.57
N ILE A 479 -45.20 -79.63 -56.67
CA ILE A 479 -45.47 -78.21 -56.25
C ILE A 479 -45.18 -77.99 -54.77
N ALA A 480 -45.61 -78.94 -53.90
CA ALA A 480 -45.35 -78.89 -52.48
C ALA A 480 -43.84 -78.93 -52.15
N HIS A 481 -43.11 -79.84 -52.86
CA HIS A 481 -41.66 -79.98 -52.70
C HIS A 481 -40.92 -78.77 -53.27
N ASP A 482 -41.35 -78.19 -54.41
CA ASP A 482 -40.75 -76.98 -54.99
C ASP A 482 -40.97 -75.77 -54.11
N LEU A 483 -42.16 -75.65 -53.50
CA LEU A 483 -42.42 -74.59 -52.52
C LEU A 483 -41.55 -74.71 -51.25
N GLN A 484 -41.23 -75.98 -50.86
CA GLN A 484 -40.41 -76.21 -49.67
C GLN A 484 -38.92 -76.01 -49.95
N LYS A 485 -38.43 -76.41 -51.13
CA LYS A 485 -37.01 -76.39 -51.48
C LYS A 485 -36.49 -74.99 -51.86
N ASN A 486 -37.30 -74.20 -52.50
CA ASN A 486 -36.88 -72.85 -52.94
C ASN A 486 -36.91 -71.82 -51.81
N THR A 487 -37.55 -72.09 -50.65
CA THR A 487 -37.75 -71.13 -49.59
C THR A 487 -36.56 -70.98 -48.66
N GLU A 488 -35.77 -72.00 -48.36
CA GLU A 488 -34.69 -71.95 -47.38
C GLU A 488 -33.46 -71.18 -47.88
N ASP A 489 -33.04 -71.43 -49.13
CA ASP A 489 -31.85 -70.77 -49.68
C ASP A 489 -32.08 -69.31 -50.04
N GLU A 490 -33.26 -68.96 -50.62
CA GLU A 490 -33.64 -67.52 -50.89
C GLU A 490 -33.73 -66.68 -49.62
N ILE A 491 -34.30 -67.24 -48.55
CA ILE A 491 -34.43 -66.52 -47.28
C ILE A 491 -33.05 -66.22 -46.67
N TRP A 492 -32.13 -67.23 -46.76
CA TRP A 492 -30.79 -66.96 -46.24
C TRP A 492 -30.03 -65.92 -47.08
N GLU A 493 -30.06 -65.99 -48.38
CA GLU A 493 -29.38 -65.06 -49.28
C GLU A 493 -29.87 -63.60 -49.05
N GLU A 494 -31.19 -63.40 -48.97
CA GLU A 494 -31.77 -62.09 -48.72
C GLU A 494 -31.41 -61.57 -47.30
N PHE A 495 -31.44 -62.46 -46.31
CA PHE A 495 -31.01 -62.13 -44.94
C PHE A 495 -29.52 -61.76 -44.91
N GLU A 496 -28.65 -62.55 -45.53
CA GLU A 496 -27.22 -62.31 -45.53
C GLU A 496 -26.86 -61.01 -46.24
N LEU A 497 -27.51 -60.73 -47.35
CA LEU A 497 -27.34 -59.44 -48.09
C LEU A 497 -27.66 -58.23 -47.19
N ARG A 498 -28.80 -58.26 -46.57
CA ARG A 498 -29.25 -57.17 -45.70
C ARG A 498 -28.43 -57.08 -44.41
N PHE A 499 -28.06 -58.17 -43.82
CA PHE A 499 -27.20 -58.28 -42.65
C PHE A 499 -25.83 -57.65 -42.94
N LYS A 500 -25.22 -57.94 -44.09
CA LYS A 500 -23.95 -57.38 -44.52
C LYS A 500 -24.02 -55.88 -44.75
N GLN A 501 -25.17 -55.36 -45.24
CA GLN A 501 -25.36 -53.92 -45.40
C GLN A 501 -25.28 -53.14 -44.07
N VAL A 502 -25.72 -53.73 -42.97
CA VAL A 502 -25.71 -53.12 -41.64
C VAL A 502 -24.48 -53.48 -40.81
N HIS A 503 -23.98 -54.69 -41.00
CA HIS A 503 -22.89 -55.26 -40.22
C HIS A 503 -21.73 -55.79 -41.11
N GLY A 504 -21.28 -54.95 -42.06
CA GLY A 504 -20.35 -55.34 -43.13
C GLY A 504 -19.08 -56.00 -42.67
N GLU A 505 -18.52 -55.57 -41.56
CA GLU A 505 -17.28 -56.10 -41.02
C GLU A 505 -17.46 -57.24 -40.00
N PHE A 506 -18.67 -57.61 -39.65
CA PHE A 506 -18.94 -58.60 -38.60
C PHE A 506 -18.35 -59.96 -38.92
N TYR A 507 -18.55 -60.48 -40.11
CA TYR A 507 -18.03 -61.75 -40.50
C TYR A 507 -16.49 -61.75 -40.57
N GLU A 508 -15.88 -60.69 -41.07
CA GLU A 508 -14.43 -60.56 -41.15
C GLU A 508 -13.82 -60.55 -39.74
N ARG A 509 -14.35 -59.75 -38.82
CA ARG A 509 -13.89 -59.68 -37.43
C ARG A 509 -14.11 -61.03 -36.70
N LEU A 510 -15.24 -61.70 -36.96
CA LEU A 510 -15.56 -62.96 -36.35
C LEU A 510 -14.60 -64.04 -36.84
N MET A 511 -14.31 -64.14 -38.16
CA MET A 511 -13.39 -65.13 -38.74
C MET A 511 -11.94 -64.87 -38.37
N GLN A 512 -11.51 -63.57 -38.23
CA GLN A 512 -10.18 -63.24 -37.72
C GLN A 512 -9.96 -63.78 -36.30
N LYS A 513 -10.98 -63.66 -35.43
CA LYS A 513 -10.88 -64.14 -34.05
C LYS A 513 -11.11 -65.65 -33.88
N PHE A 514 -11.95 -66.24 -34.74
CA PHE A 514 -12.39 -67.68 -34.64
C PHE A 514 -12.41 -68.30 -36.03
N PRO A 515 -11.22 -68.70 -36.59
CA PRO A 515 -11.11 -69.20 -37.94
C PRO A 515 -11.75 -70.57 -38.14
N ASP A 516 -12.04 -71.37 -37.09
CA ASP A 516 -12.61 -72.70 -37.12
C ASP A 516 -14.15 -72.73 -37.21
N LEU A 517 -14.80 -71.60 -37.44
CA LEU A 517 -16.25 -71.54 -37.59
C LEU A 517 -16.66 -72.00 -38.98
N SER A 518 -17.62 -72.91 -39.02
CA SER A 518 -18.22 -73.36 -40.27
C SER A 518 -19.22 -72.36 -40.84
N PRO A 519 -19.60 -72.44 -42.15
CA PRO A 519 -20.64 -71.57 -42.70
C PRO A 519 -21.95 -71.58 -41.91
N ASN A 520 -22.35 -72.69 -41.35
CA ASN A 520 -23.53 -72.85 -40.52
C ASN A 520 -23.34 -72.21 -39.14
N ASP A 521 -22.12 -72.22 -38.59
CA ASP A 521 -21.82 -71.45 -37.35
C ASP A 521 -21.91 -69.95 -37.58
N LEU A 522 -21.45 -69.43 -38.74
CA LEU A 522 -21.54 -68.06 -39.14
C LEU A 522 -22.99 -67.60 -39.31
N LYS A 523 -23.82 -68.45 -39.96
CA LYS A 523 -25.28 -68.21 -40.06
C LYS A 523 -25.91 -68.02 -38.66
N LEU A 524 -25.59 -68.93 -37.76
CA LEU A 524 -26.11 -68.92 -36.40
C LEU A 524 -25.61 -67.68 -35.62
N CYS A 525 -24.36 -67.28 -35.78
CA CYS A 525 -23.82 -66.05 -35.18
C CYS A 525 -24.58 -64.78 -35.64
N ALA A 526 -24.93 -64.68 -36.92
CA ALA A 526 -25.64 -63.58 -37.47
C ALA A 526 -27.07 -63.48 -36.88
N PHE A 527 -27.80 -64.54 -36.79
CA PHE A 527 -29.11 -64.58 -36.17
C PHE A 527 -29.04 -64.17 -34.68
N LEU A 528 -28.08 -64.72 -33.95
CA LEU A 528 -27.89 -64.41 -32.53
C LEU A 528 -27.46 -63.01 -32.29
N ARG A 529 -26.68 -62.41 -33.19
CA ARG A 529 -26.31 -60.98 -33.07
C ARG A 529 -27.52 -60.04 -33.12
N LEU A 530 -28.54 -60.40 -33.91
CA LEU A 530 -29.81 -59.69 -33.99
C LEU A 530 -30.78 -60.07 -32.88
N ASN A 531 -30.34 -60.86 -31.90
CA ASN A 531 -31.14 -61.36 -30.77
C ASN A 531 -32.38 -62.15 -31.21
N ILE A 532 -32.30 -62.84 -32.36
CA ILE A 532 -33.37 -63.69 -32.85
C ILE A 532 -33.43 -64.95 -31.97
N THR A 533 -34.63 -65.30 -31.51
CA THR A 533 -34.82 -66.44 -30.59
C THR A 533 -34.61 -67.79 -31.27
N SER A 534 -34.26 -68.80 -30.49
CA SER A 534 -34.08 -70.19 -31.03
C SER A 534 -35.33 -70.72 -31.74
N LYS A 535 -36.53 -70.31 -31.26
CA LYS A 535 -37.80 -70.73 -31.93
C LYS A 535 -37.98 -70.05 -33.31
N GLU A 536 -37.61 -68.81 -33.43
CA GLU A 536 -37.66 -68.04 -34.69
C GLU A 536 -36.59 -68.58 -35.68
N ILE A 537 -35.37 -68.89 -35.19
CA ILE A 537 -34.32 -69.47 -36.03
C ILE A 537 -34.78 -70.85 -36.56
N CYS A 538 -35.43 -71.68 -35.73
CA CYS A 538 -35.99 -72.97 -36.19
C CYS A 538 -37.07 -72.78 -37.27
N LYS A 539 -37.92 -71.78 -37.14
CA LYS A 539 -38.97 -71.47 -38.17
C LYS A 539 -38.36 -71.02 -39.50
N MET A 540 -37.22 -70.30 -39.46
CA MET A 540 -36.50 -69.81 -40.64
C MET A 540 -35.74 -70.92 -41.34
N THR A 541 -35.12 -71.82 -40.56
CA THR A 541 -34.16 -72.84 -41.07
C THR A 541 -34.74 -74.22 -41.20
N GLY A 542 -36.00 -74.44 -40.80
CA GLY A 542 -36.63 -75.74 -40.79
C GLY A 542 -36.04 -76.78 -39.81
N GLN A 543 -35.09 -76.31 -38.97
CA GLN A 543 -34.36 -77.19 -38.03
C GLN A 543 -35.17 -77.51 -36.77
N ARG A 544 -34.99 -78.65 -36.18
CA ARG A 544 -35.59 -79.02 -34.90
C ARG A 544 -34.89 -78.26 -33.78
N LEU A 545 -35.66 -77.83 -32.77
CA LEU A 545 -35.15 -77.03 -31.62
C LEU A 545 -33.97 -77.74 -30.93
N SER A 546 -34.05 -79.05 -30.75
CA SER A 546 -32.99 -79.87 -30.15
C SER A 546 -31.67 -79.85 -30.97
N SER A 547 -31.77 -79.78 -32.30
CA SER A 547 -30.61 -79.68 -33.19
C SER A 547 -29.96 -78.28 -33.09
N LEU A 548 -30.77 -77.26 -33.01
CA LEU A 548 -30.29 -75.89 -32.84
C LEU A 548 -29.63 -75.67 -31.47
N GLU A 549 -30.16 -76.24 -30.39
CA GLU A 549 -29.53 -76.20 -29.07
C GLU A 549 -28.17 -76.88 -29.04
N ILE A 550 -28.02 -77.99 -29.69
CA ILE A 550 -26.72 -78.69 -29.87
C ILE A 550 -25.77 -77.77 -30.67
N ALA A 551 -26.27 -77.10 -31.73
CA ALA A 551 -25.46 -76.21 -32.53
C ALA A 551 -25.00 -74.99 -31.67
N ARG A 552 -25.87 -74.45 -30.86
CA ARG A 552 -25.53 -73.34 -29.91
C ARG A 552 -24.49 -73.84 -28.88
N HIS A 553 -24.59 -75.04 -28.39
CA HIS A 553 -23.60 -75.57 -27.46
C HIS A 553 -22.24 -75.73 -28.12
N ARG A 554 -22.18 -76.26 -29.35
CA ARG A 554 -20.94 -76.38 -30.16
C ARG A 554 -20.35 -75.00 -30.44
N LEU A 555 -21.19 -74.05 -30.81
CA LEU A 555 -20.77 -72.68 -31.08
C LEU A 555 -20.12 -72.02 -29.85
N ARG A 556 -20.74 -72.17 -28.65
CA ARG A 556 -20.13 -71.72 -27.40
C ARG A 556 -18.74 -72.28 -27.15
N LYS A 557 -18.53 -73.59 -27.51
CA LYS A 557 -17.22 -74.25 -27.39
C LYS A 557 -16.20 -73.68 -28.36
N LYS A 558 -16.59 -73.40 -29.60
CA LYS A 558 -15.72 -72.82 -30.63
C LYS A 558 -15.37 -71.38 -30.33
N LEU A 559 -16.28 -70.60 -29.70
CA LEU A 559 -16.06 -69.26 -29.30
C LEU A 559 -15.33 -69.09 -27.93
N GLY A 560 -14.97 -70.24 -27.29
CA GLY A 560 -14.23 -70.24 -26.03
C GLY A 560 -15.03 -69.82 -24.81
N ILE A 561 -16.38 -69.78 -24.87
CA ILE A 561 -17.24 -69.25 -23.79
C ILE A 561 -18.10 -70.38 -23.12
N SER A 562 -17.71 -71.67 -23.29
CA SER A 562 -18.48 -72.79 -22.78
C SER A 562 -18.67 -72.82 -21.27
N ASN A 563 -17.68 -72.38 -20.50
CA ASN A 563 -17.65 -72.43 -19.04
C ASN A 563 -17.90 -71.01 -18.40
N THR A 564 -18.42 -70.10 -19.17
CA THR A 564 -18.70 -68.69 -18.67
C THR A 564 -20.19 -68.44 -18.58
N GLN A 565 -20.60 -67.57 -17.67
CA GLN A 565 -21.99 -67.12 -17.59
C GLN A 565 -22.33 -66.08 -18.71
N THR A 566 -21.41 -65.86 -19.65
CA THR A 566 -21.59 -64.89 -20.72
C THR A 566 -22.70 -65.35 -21.67
N ASN A 567 -23.69 -64.44 -21.87
CA ASN A 567 -24.73 -64.69 -22.85
C ASN A 567 -24.14 -64.66 -24.28
N LEU A 568 -24.44 -65.62 -25.09
CA LEU A 568 -23.94 -65.75 -26.46
C LEU A 568 -24.34 -64.59 -27.36
N VAL A 569 -25.56 -64.08 -27.18
CA VAL A 569 -26.06 -62.86 -27.87
C VAL A 569 -25.24 -61.63 -27.51
N THR A 570 -25.05 -61.40 -26.20
CA THR A 570 -24.28 -60.27 -25.70
C THR A 570 -22.80 -60.33 -26.14
N PHE A 571 -22.23 -61.54 -26.18
CA PHE A 571 -20.86 -61.75 -26.66
C PHE A 571 -20.72 -61.38 -28.15
N LEU A 572 -21.63 -61.86 -28.99
CA LEU A 572 -21.63 -61.56 -30.42
C LEU A 572 -21.95 -60.10 -30.74
N ALA A 573 -22.70 -59.41 -29.86
CA ALA A 573 -22.96 -57.98 -30.02
C ALA A 573 -21.72 -57.10 -29.81
N GLN A 574 -20.67 -57.64 -29.14
CA GLN A 574 -19.41 -56.94 -28.90
C GLN A 574 -18.35 -57.17 -30.00
N ILE A 575 -18.58 -58.14 -30.87
CA ILE A 575 -17.74 -58.40 -32.04
C ILE A 575 -18.13 -57.46 -33.18
#